data_cca4a4a21a05439fe61e61eabb95a91d
#
_entry.id   cca4a4a21a05439fe61e61eabb95a91d
#
_cell.length_a   1.000
_cell.length_b   1.000
_cell.length_c   1.000
_cell.angle_alpha   90.00
_cell.angle_beta   90.00
_cell.angle_gamma   90.00
#
_symmetry.space_group_name_H-M   'P 1'
#
loop_
_entity.id
_entity.type
_entity.pdbx_description
1 polymer ?
#
loop_
_entity_poly.entity_id
_entity_poly.type
_entity_poly.pdbx_seq_one_letter_code
_entity_poly.pdbx_strand_id
1 'polypeptide(L)' 'MADQRTVTVNGKEYAVDDLSDNAKAQLTNIRVVDQEIARLETLIAIAKTARAAYAQVLGGEIRKTHPN' A
#
# COMPACT_ATOMS: atom_id res chain seq x y z
N MET A 1 34.12 6.17 -1.23
CA MET A 1 33.54 5.78 0.04
C MET A 1 32.36 4.85 -0.15
N ALA A 2 32.43 3.71 0.47
CA ALA A 2 31.37 2.73 0.32
C ALA A 2 30.10 3.28 0.96
N ASP A 3 29.02 3.27 0.20
CA ASP A 3 27.72 3.63 0.68
C ASP A 3 27.23 2.49 1.59
N GLN A 4 27.23 2.72 2.89
CA GLN A 4 26.85 1.68 3.85
C GLN A 4 25.33 1.69 4.01
N ARG A 5 24.67 1.05 3.08
CA ARG A 5 23.23 0.87 3.16
C ARG A 5 22.92 -0.23 4.16
N THR A 6 21.95 0.04 4.98
CA THR A 6 21.45 -0.95 5.93
C THR A 6 19.96 -1.19 5.67
N VAL A 7 19.51 -2.37 6.06
CA VAL A 7 18.10 -2.73 6.01
C VAL A 7 17.72 -3.32 7.35
N THR A 8 16.49 -3.07 7.77
CA THR A 8 15.95 -3.63 9.00
C THR A 8 15.02 -4.79 8.64
N VAL A 9 15.34 -5.97 9.15
CA VAL A 9 14.54 -7.17 8.92
C VAL A 9 14.20 -7.76 10.27
N ASN A 10 12.93 -7.91 10.56
CA ASN A 10 12.43 -8.44 11.82
C ASN A 10 13.00 -7.71 13.04
N GLY A 11 13.14 -6.40 12.93
CA GLY A 11 13.66 -5.56 14.01
C GLY A 11 15.16 -5.52 14.12
N LYS A 12 15.88 -6.21 13.23
CA LYS A 12 17.33 -6.27 13.26
C LYS A 12 17.91 -5.59 12.03
N GLU A 13 18.97 -4.80 12.24
CA GLU A 13 19.61 -4.05 11.16
C GLU A 13 20.77 -4.85 10.58
N TYR A 14 20.83 -4.91 9.26
CA TYR A 14 21.89 -5.61 8.55
C TYR A 14 22.47 -4.69 7.49
N ALA A 15 23.78 -4.78 7.28
CA ALA A 15 24.41 -4.13 6.14
C ALA A 15 24.05 -4.90 4.87
N VAL A 16 23.64 -4.18 3.84
CA VAL A 16 23.24 -4.81 2.57
C VAL A 16 24.38 -5.65 2.00
N ASP A 17 25.61 -5.13 2.10
CA ASP A 17 26.78 -5.80 1.54
C ASP A 17 27.09 -7.13 2.24
N ASP A 18 26.59 -7.32 3.46
CA ASP A 18 26.77 -8.56 4.21
C ASP A 18 25.76 -9.64 3.84
N LEU A 19 24.78 -9.31 3.00
CA LEU A 19 23.74 -10.23 2.63
C LEU A 19 24.18 -11.08 1.43
N SER A 20 23.70 -12.32 1.40
CA SER A 20 23.90 -13.17 0.24
C SER A 20 23.18 -12.60 -0.98
N ASP A 21 23.58 -13.06 -2.17
CA ASP A 21 22.91 -12.63 -3.40
C ASP A 21 21.44 -13.00 -3.38
N ASN A 22 21.10 -14.16 -2.85
CA ASN A 22 19.72 -14.58 -2.73
C ASN A 22 18.93 -13.64 -1.79
N ALA A 23 19.54 -13.26 -0.66
CA ALA A 23 18.91 -12.33 0.27
C ALA A 23 18.68 -10.96 -0.39
N LYS A 24 19.65 -10.49 -1.17
CA LYS A 24 19.50 -9.22 -1.90
C LYS A 24 18.36 -9.30 -2.91
N ALA A 25 18.25 -10.44 -3.59
CA ALA A 25 17.16 -10.65 -4.55
C ALA A 25 15.81 -10.60 -3.85
N GLN A 26 15.70 -11.18 -2.66
CA GLN A 26 14.45 -11.14 -1.90
C GLN A 26 14.11 -9.73 -1.44
N LEU A 27 15.12 -8.93 -1.06
CA LEU A 27 14.89 -7.52 -0.73
C LEU A 27 14.32 -6.75 -1.92
N THR A 28 14.85 -6.99 -3.11
CA THR A 28 14.34 -6.36 -4.32
C THR A 28 12.89 -6.77 -4.56
N ASN A 29 12.59 -8.05 -4.40
CA ASN A 29 11.23 -8.57 -4.56
C ASN A 29 10.27 -7.92 -3.56
N ILE A 30 10.69 -7.79 -2.32
CA ILE A 30 9.88 -7.14 -1.29
C ILE A 30 9.59 -5.69 -1.66
N ARG A 31 10.58 -4.95 -2.14
CA ARG A 31 10.39 -3.56 -2.56
C ARG A 31 9.38 -3.44 -3.68
N VAL A 32 9.46 -4.34 -4.65
CA VAL A 32 8.51 -4.34 -5.79
C VAL A 32 7.09 -4.60 -5.27
N VAL A 33 6.94 -5.57 -4.38
CA VAL A 33 5.64 -5.90 -3.81
C VAL A 33 5.12 -4.77 -2.94
N ASP A 34 5.99 -4.14 -2.14
CA ASP A 34 5.59 -3.01 -1.30
C ASP A 34 5.09 -1.83 -2.13
N GLN A 35 5.72 -1.57 -3.27
CA GLN A 35 5.26 -0.53 -4.19
C GLN A 35 3.89 -0.88 -4.76
N GLU A 36 3.68 -2.15 -5.08
CA GLU A 36 2.38 -2.62 -5.58
C GLU A 36 1.30 -2.49 -4.51
N ILE A 37 1.62 -2.84 -3.27
CA ILE A 37 0.70 -2.67 -2.15
C ILE A 37 0.32 -1.19 -1.99
N ALA A 38 1.29 -0.30 -2.03
CA ALA A 38 1.04 1.14 -1.92
C ALA A 38 0.13 1.63 -3.04
N ARG A 39 0.36 1.15 -4.27
CA ARG A 39 -0.49 1.50 -5.42
C ARG A 39 -1.92 1.02 -5.21
N LEU A 40 -2.07 -0.21 -4.76
CA LEU A 40 -3.39 -0.80 -4.50
C LEU A 40 -4.12 -0.07 -3.37
N GLU A 41 -3.40 0.31 -2.32
CA GLU A 41 -3.97 1.08 -1.21
C GLU A 41 -4.51 2.43 -1.70
N THR A 42 -3.79 3.08 -2.61
CA THR A 42 -4.25 4.33 -3.22
C THR A 42 -5.52 4.09 -4.04
N LEU A 43 -5.56 3.02 -4.83
CA LEU A 43 -6.74 2.67 -5.62
C LEU A 43 -7.94 2.37 -4.72
N ILE A 44 -7.71 1.69 -3.60
CA ILE A 44 -8.76 1.41 -2.62
C ILE A 44 -9.31 2.71 -2.04
N ALA A 45 -8.43 3.65 -1.70
CA ALA A 45 -8.86 4.94 -1.17
C ALA A 45 -9.74 5.70 -2.16
N ILE A 46 -9.35 5.69 -3.43
CA ILE A 46 -10.13 6.32 -4.51
C ILE A 46 -11.50 5.64 -4.62
N ALA A 47 -11.51 4.31 -4.61
CA ALA A 47 -12.75 3.55 -4.72
C ALA A 47 -13.67 3.81 -3.52
N LYS A 48 -13.12 3.92 -2.32
CA LYS A 48 -13.91 4.22 -1.12
C LYS A 48 -14.53 5.62 -1.20
N THR A 49 -13.81 6.58 -1.74
CA THR A 49 -14.34 7.93 -1.95
C THR A 49 -15.50 7.91 -2.94
N ALA A 50 -15.34 7.18 -4.03
CA ALA A 50 -16.42 7.05 -5.04
C ALA A 50 -17.63 6.35 -4.43
N ARG A 51 -17.39 5.29 -3.65
CA ARG A 51 -18.47 4.56 -2.97
C ARG A 51 -19.26 5.46 -2.03
N ALA A 52 -18.56 6.29 -1.26
CA ALA A 52 -19.18 7.22 -0.34
C ALA A 52 -20.05 8.23 -1.09
N ALA A 53 -19.56 8.74 -2.22
CA ALA A 53 -20.31 9.68 -3.04
C ALA A 53 -21.59 9.05 -3.60
N TYR A 54 -21.47 7.83 -4.13
CA TYR A 54 -22.62 7.09 -4.65
C TYR A 54 -23.63 6.78 -3.55
N ALA A 55 -23.15 6.43 -2.36
CA ALA A 55 -24.01 6.15 -1.22
C ALA A 55 -24.81 7.40 -0.81
N GLN A 56 -24.19 8.57 -0.87
CA GLN A 56 -24.88 9.83 -0.59
C GLN A 56 -26.00 10.09 -1.59
N VAL A 57 -25.71 9.87 -2.88
CA VAL A 57 -26.70 10.03 -3.92
C VAL A 57 -27.86 9.06 -3.73
N LEU A 58 -27.53 7.80 -3.44
CA LEU A 58 -28.54 6.78 -3.17
C LEU A 58 -29.42 7.18 -1.99
N GLY A 59 -28.82 7.63 -0.90
CA GLY A 59 -29.56 8.08 0.27
C GLY A 59 -30.53 9.21 -0.04
N GLY A 60 -30.09 10.17 -0.87
CA GLY A 60 -30.95 11.26 -1.32
C GLY A 60 -32.12 10.77 -2.17
N GLU A 61 -31.86 9.83 -3.06
CA GLU A 61 -32.91 9.27 -3.91
C GLU A 61 -33.93 8.46 -3.10
N ILE A 62 -33.45 7.69 -2.12
CA ILE A 62 -34.35 6.95 -1.23
C ILE A 62 -35.26 7.90 -0.46
N ARG A 63 -34.73 9.01 0.05
CA ARG A 63 -35.51 9.98 0.78
C ARG A 63 -36.60 10.64 -0.10
N LYS A 64 -36.34 10.80 -1.39
CA LYS A 64 -37.31 11.33 -2.32
C LYS A 64 -38.50 10.38 -2.54
N THR A 65 -38.20 9.07 -2.61
CA THR A 65 -39.23 8.07 -2.90
C THR A 65 -39.88 7.53 -1.64
N HIS A 66 -39.22 7.63 -0.49
CA HIS A 66 -39.73 7.14 0.80
C HIS A 66 -39.55 8.21 1.87
N PRO A 67 -40.20 9.37 1.73
CA PRO A 67 -40.08 10.42 2.74
C PRO A 67 -40.74 9.98 4.04
N ASN A 68 -40.03 10.20 5.12
CA ASN A 68 -40.60 9.99 6.46
C ASN A 68 -40.89 11.31 7.12
#